data_56bd6a733794a7349c8130627e108bec
#
_entry.id   56bd6a733794a7349c8130627e108bec
#
_cell.length_a   1.000
_cell.length_b   1.000
_cell.length_c   1.000
_cell.angle_alpha   90.00
_cell.angle_beta   90.00
_cell.angle_gamma   90.00
#
_symmetry.space_group_name_H-M   'P 1'
#
loop_
_entity.id
_entity.type
_entity.pdbx_description
1 polymer ?
#
loop_
_entity_poly.entity_id
_entity_poly.type
_entity_poly.pdbx_seq_one_letter_code
_entity_poly.pdbx_strand_id
1 'polypeptide(L)'
;GAAPAAPVVPKPAPPAAARPEAPRPPQRLAKADAPLYRAVVSSEGGKLQELVLRYRGEKPMILVGDLGPGGLILAPDASQPGEAVPMTLSAEQLSVRRDRPSAELVLTGQADALRIRQTMQFHADGYAIDVLLRVENPGAAPRTLAVSLPWLTRQAWRGAQEKFQGQHPTEIVWSASGH
;
A
#
# COMPACT_ATOMS: atom_id res chain seq x y z
N GLY A 1 -1.21 -60.74 10.27
CA GLY A 1 -1.45 -59.53 9.49
C GLY A 1 -1.37 -58.35 10.39
N ALA A 2 -0.32 -57.52 10.28
CA ALA A 2 -0.17 -56.29 11.04
C ALA A 2 -1.00 -55.19 10.34
N ALA A 3 -1.78 -54.45 11.09
CA ALA A 3 -2.56 -53.32 10.61
C ALA A 3 -1.66 -52.14 10.22
N PRO A 4 -1.92 -51.39 9.13
CA PRO A 4 -1.12 -50.27 8.76
C PRO A 4 -1.28 -49.14 9.77
N ALA A 5 -0.15 -48.54 10.19
CA ALA A 5 -0.15 -47.38 11.08
C ALA A 5 -0.76 -46.15 10.38
N ALA A 6 -1.67 -45.48 11.07
CA ALA A 6 -2.31 -44.27 10.61
C ALA A 6 -1.27 -43.13 10.43
N PRO A 7 -1.44 -42.27 9.38
CA PRO A 7 -0.50 -41.16 9.19
C PRO A 7 -0.61 -40.15 10.33
N VAL A 8 0.55 -39.83 10.93
CA VAL A 8 0.65 -38.78 11.95
C VAL A 8 0.52 -37.43 11.29
N VAL A 9 -0.60 -36.73 11.52
CA VAL A 9 -0.81 -35.35 11.09
C VAL A 9 0.08 -34.46 11.96
N PRO A 10 0.98 -33.64 11.37
CA PRO A 10 1.81 -32.71 12.15
C PRO A 10 0.91 -31.69 12.87
N LYS A 11 1.08 -31.53 14.16
CA LYS A 11 0.43 -30.49 14.95
C LYS A 11 0.82 -29.12 14.40
N PRO A 12 -0.14 -28.21 14.13
CA PRO A 12 0.18 -26.86 13.68
C PRO A 12 1.15 -26.18 14.66
N ALA A 13 2.21 -25.59 14.13
CA ALA A 13 3.14 -24.80 14.91
C ALA A 13 2.38 -23.61 15.56
N PRO A 14 2.74 -23.22 16.80
CA PRO A 14 2.16 -22.04 17.43
C PRO A 14 2.37 -20.81 16.53
N PRO A 15 1.41 -19.86 16.48
CA PRO A 15 1.61 -18.62 15.74
C PRO A 15 2.89 -17.95 16.25
N ALA A 16 3.78 -17.60 15.32
CA ALA A 16 5.00 -16.89 15.64
C ALA A 16 4.62 -15.63 16.43
N ALA A 17 5.22 -15.46 17.62
CA ALA A 17 5.00 -14.28 18.45
C ALA A 17 5.22 -13.03 17.60
N ALA A 18 4.23 -12.15 17.58
CA ALA A 18 4.29 -10.87 16.89
C ALA A 18 5.55 -10.15 17.36
N ARG A 19 6.47 -9.83 16.43
CA ARG A 19 7.62 -8.99 16.73
C ARG A 19 7.10 -7.67 17.27
N PRO A 20 7.70 -7.09 18.32
CA PRO A 20 7.37 -5.76 18.77
C PRO A 20 7.47 -4.82 17.57
N GLU A 21 6.38 -4.15 17.23
CA GLU A 21 6.41 -3.13 16.19
C GLU A 21 7.35 -2.01 16.65
N ALA A 22 8.36 -1.72 15.84
CA ALA A 22 9.20 -0.56 16.07
C ALA A 22 8.33 0.70 16.15
N PRO A 23 8.61 1.66 17.04
CA PRO A 23 7.82 2.87 17.17
C PRO A 23 7.78 3.60 15.83
N ARG A 24 6.60 3.72 15.25
CA ARG A 24 6.38 4.41 13.97
C ARG A 24 6.45 5.92 14.20
N PRO A 25 7.11 6.68 13.31
CA PRO A 25 7.12 8.12 13.41
C PRO A 25 5.69 8.69 13.28
N PRO A 26 5.40 9.87 13.84
CA PRO A 26 4.10 10.52 13.69
C PRO A 26 3.73 10.68 12.23
N GLN A 27 2.55 10.20 11.85
CA GLN A 27 2.08 10.28 10.47
C GLN A 27 1.20 11.51 10.27
N ARG A 28 1.40 12.23 9.18
CA ARG A 28 0.46 13.20 8.65
C ARG A 28 -0.35 12.55 7.54
N LEU A 29 -1.59 12.94 7.40
CA LEU A 29 -2.52 12.35 6.46
C LEU A 29 -3.05 13.41 5.50
N ALA A 30 -3.09 13.07 4.21
CA ALA A 30 -3.82 13.80 3.19
C ALA A 30 -5.07 13.03 2.80
N LYS A 31 -6.21 13.71 2.70
CA LYS A 31 -7.49 13.13 2.27
C LYS A 31 -7.84 13.66 0.90
N ALA A 32 -8.03 12.77 -0.05
CA ALA A 32 -8.56 13.09 -1.38
C ALA A 32 -10.02 12.64 -1.48
N ASP A 33 -10.90 13.59 -1.72
CA ASP A 33 -12.33 13.38 -1.84
C ASP A 33 -12.74 13.52 -3.31
N ALA A 34 -13.11 12.40 -3.93
CA ALA A 34 -13.52 12.29 -5.32
C ALA A 34 -14.97 11.79 -5.43
N PRO A 35 -15.66 11.99 -6.55
CA PRO A 35 -17.05 11.55 -6.73
C PRO A 35 -17.25 10.05 -6.55
N LEU A 36 -16.26 9.24 -6.94
CA LEU A 36 -16.34 7.78 -6.96
C LEU A 36 -15.63 7.10 -5.79
N TYR A 37 -14.77 7.83 -5.07
CA TYR A 37 -13.98 7.26 -3.97
C TYR A 37 -13.51 8.32 -2.98
N ARG A 38 -13.04 7.87 -1.84
CA ARG A 38 -12.21 8.64 -0.91
C ARG A 38 -10.89 7.90 -0.71
N ALA A 39 -9.80 8.64 -0.80
CA ALA A 39 -8.47 8.12 -0.54
C ALA A 39 -7.83 8.85 0.64
N VAL A 40 -7.00 8.13 1.40
CA VAL A 40 -6.16 8.67 2.46
C VAL A 40 -4.72 8.28 2.18
N VAL A 41 -3.85 9.27 2.12
CA VAL A 41 -2.41 9.09 1.87
C VAL A 41 -1.65 9.50 3.12
N SER A 42 -0.73 8.65 3.57
CA SER A 42 0.13 8.91 4.72
C SER A 42 1.47 9.50 4.30
N SER A 43 2.04 10.35 5.16
CA SER A 43 3.43 10.82 5.04
C SER A 43 4.48 9.71 5.23
N GLU A 44 4.09 8.54 5.70
CA GLU A 44 4.95 7.37 5.80
C GLU A 44 5.09 6.71 4.43
N GLY A 45 6.19 6.99 3.74
CA GLY A 45 6.47 6.47 2.41
C GLY A 45 5.49 6.90 1.31
N GLY A 46 4.64 7.89 1.55
CA GLY A 46 3.58 8.24 0.60
C GLY A 46 2.56 7.12 0.39
N LYS A 47 2.32 6.32 1.42
CA LYS A 47 1.46 5.14 1.38
C LYS A 47 0.00 5.54 1.14
N LEU A 48 -0.67 4.87 0.19
CA LEU A 48 -2.12 4.86 0.14
C LEU A 48 -2.64 4.02 1.31
N GLN A 49 -3.06 4.72 2.37
CA GLN A 49 -3.44 4.09 3.62
C GLN A 49 -4.89 3.62 3.63
N GLU A 50 -5.75 4.32 2.92
CA GLU A 50 -7.16 3.95 2.79
C GLU A 50 -7.66 4.29 1.39
N LEU A 51 -8.42 3.39 0.79
CA LEU A 51 -9.20 3.65 -0.42
C LEU A 51 -10.59 3.07 -0.21
N VAL A 52 -11.58 3.94 -0.15
CA VAL A 52 -12.99 3.59 0.03
C VAL A 52 -13.76 3.98 -1.21
N LEU A 53 -14.32 2.99 -1.88
CA LEU A 53 -15.17 3.23 -3.05
C LEU A 53 -16.57 3.68 -2.62
N ARG A 54 -17.09 4.69 -3.31
CA ARG A 54 -18.48 5.11 -3.19
C ARG A 54 -19.33 4.30 -4.15
N TYR A 55 -19.69 3.11 -3.72
CA TYR A 55 -20.57 2.24 -4.48
C TYR A 55 -22.04 2.48 -4.11
N ARG A 56 -22.97 2.12 -4.99
CA ARG A 56 -24.43 2.25 -4.76
C ARG A 56 -24.94 1.25 -3.72
N GLY A 57 -24.29 1.14 -2.59
CA GLY A 57 -24.63 0.22 -1.53
C GLY A 57 -24.63 0.92 -0.18
N GLU A 58 -25.29 0.33 0.80
CA GLU A 58 -25.36 0.83 2.18
C GLU A 58 -23.99 0.80 2.88
N LYS A 59 -23.05 0.00 2.39
CA LYS A 59 -21.73 -0.18 2.99
C LYS A 59 -20.62 0.27 2.03
N PRO A 60 -19.67 1.09 2.50
CA PRO A 60 -18.52 1.47 1.71
C PRO A 60 -17.65 0.22 1.43
N MET A 61 -17.14 0.11 0.19
CA MET A 61 -16.17 -0.91 -0.15
C MET A 61 -14.77 -0.39 0.15
N ILE A 62 -14.14 -0.95 1.18
CA ILE A 62 -12.76 -0.59 1.57
C ILE A 62 -11.82 -1.54 0.84
N LEU A 63 -10.98 -0.99 -0.03
CA LEU A 63 -10.00 -1.77 -0.80
C LEU A 63 -8.64 -1.84 -0.11
N VAL A 64 -8.26 -0.77 0.60
CA VAL A 64 -6.97 -0.65 1.28
C VAL A 64 -7.19 -0.12 2.68
N GLY A 65 -6.51 -0.69 3.65
CA GLY A 65 -6.52 -0.27 5.04
C GLY A 65 -5.10 -0.10 5.59
N ASP A 66 -4.98 0.55 6.76
CA ASP A 66 -3.68 0.68 7.44
C ASP A 66 -3.31 -0.63 8.13
N LEU A 67 -2.35 -1.35 7.57
CA LEU A 67 -1.88 -2.64 8.05
C LEU A 67 -0.41 -2.64 8.49
N GLY A 68 0.13 -1.50 8.78
CA GLY A 68 1.51 -1.35 9.20
C GLY A 68 2.35 -0.46 8.29
N PRO A 69 3.69 -0.46 8.48
CA PRO A 69 4.60 0.33 7.67
C PRO A 69 4.47 0.01 6.19
N GLY A 70 4.53 1.03 5.34
CA GLY A 70 4.36 0.84 3.90
C GLY A 70 4.70 2.09 3.09
N GLY A 71 4.27 2.09 1.84
CA GLY A 71 4.63 3.13 0.89
C GLY A 71 6.02 2.90 0.32
N LEU A 72 6.72 3.97 -0.04
CA LEU A 72 8.06 3.87 -0.58
C LEU A 72 9.07 3.44 0.49
N ILE A 73 9.66 2.30 0.26
CA ILE A 73 10.75 1.74 1.07
C ILE A 73 12.01 1.72 0.23
N LEU A 74 13.08 2.27 0.75
CA LEU A 74 14.40 2.22 0.14
C LEU A 74 15.35 1.37 0.99
N ALA A 75 16.11 0.52 0.33
CA ALA A 75 17.13 -0.32 0.95
C ALA A 75 18.43 -0.27 0.14
N PRO A 76 19.60 -0.49 0.75
CA PRO A 76 20.86 -0.58 0.02
C PRO A 76 20.87 -1.67 -1.03
N ASP A 77 20.20 -2.78 -0.74
CA ASP A 77 19.96 -3.90 -1.66
C ASP A 77 18.67 -4.65 -1.27
N ALA A 78 18.22 -5.54 -2.15
CA ALA A 78 16.95 -6.25 -1.97
C ALA A 78 16.93 -7.27 -0.83
N SER A 79 18.11 -7.64 -0.29
CA SER A 79 18.25 -8.61 0.82
C SER A 79 18.17 -7.96 2.19
N GLN A 80 18.28 -6.63 2.26
CA GLN A 80 18.26 -5.87 3.50
C GLN A 80 16.87 -5.28 3.77
N PRO A 81 16.47 -5.20 5.04
CA PRO A 81 15.26 -4.47 5.40
C PRO A 81 15.47 -2.99 5.09
N GLY A 82 14.53 -2.42 4.35
CA GLY A 82 14.48 -0.98 4.13
C GLY A 82 13.55 -0.30 5.12
N GLU A 83 13.65 1.01 5.19
CA GLU A 83 12.75 1.84 5.98
C GLU A 83 11.83 2.66 5.07
N ALA A 84 10.60 2.89 5.54
CA ALA A 84 9.68 3.77 4.84
C ALA A 84 10.22 5.21 4.86
N VAL A 85 10.27 5.83 3.69
CA VAL A 85 10.80 7.19 3.57
C VAL A 85 9.82 8.19 4.18
N PRO A 86 10.23 8.98 5.18
CA PRO A 86 9.39 10.07 5.69
C PRO A 86 9.17 11.12 4.61
N MET A 87 7.90 11.49 4.37
CA MET A 87 7.54 12.46 3.34
C MET A 87 6.77 13.64 3.90
N THR A 88 6.95 14.79 3.27
CA THR A 88 6.14 15.99 3.49
C THR A 88 5.05 16.06 2.44
N LEU A 89 3.82 16.30 2.86
CA LEU A 89 2.64 16.42 2.02
C LEU A 89 2.43 17.86 1.58
N SER A 90 2.12 18.10 0.32
CA SER A 90 1.81 19.44 -0.21
C SER A 90 0.44 19.97 0.25
N ALA A 91 -0.46 19.08 0.64
CA ALA A 91 -1.80 19.41 1.12
C ALA A 91 -2.32 18.33 2.06
N GLU A 92 -3.22 18.69 2.97
CA GLU A 92 -3.91 17.75 3.85
C GLU A 92 -5.31 17.38 3.33
N GLN A 93 -5.87 18.20 2.43
CA GLN A 93 -7.17 17.95 1.83
C GLN A 93 -7.15 18.30 0.34
N LEU A 94 -7.69 17.41 -0.47
CA LEU A 94 -7.88 17.59 -1.89
C LEU A 94 -9.36 17.30 -2.23
N SER A 95 -9.93 18.13 -3.09
CA SER A 95 -11.28 17.93 -3.59
C SER A 95 -11.23 17.77 -5.10
N VAL A 96 -11.67 16.62 -5.57
CA VAL A 96 -11.82 16.30 -6.99
C VAL A 96 -13.30 16.34 -7.33
N ARG A 97 -13.67 17.12 -8.33
CA ARG A 97 -15.07 17.32 -8.72
C ARG A 97 -15.20 17.22 -10.23
N ARG A 98 -16.43 17.14 -10.74
CA ARG A 98 -16.68 17.10 -12.18
C ARG A 98 -16.21 18.36 -12.92
N ASP A 99 -16.31 19.51 -12.28
CA ASP A 99 -15.83 20.80 -12.78
C ASP A 99 -14.31 21.00 -12.59
N ARG A 100 -13.70 20.23 -11.70
CA ARG A 100 -12.27 20.10 -11.51
C ARG A 100 -11.90 18.61 -11.54
N PRO A 101 -11.73 18.03 -12.72
CA PRO A 101 -11.71 16.57 -12.90
C PRO A 101 -10.46 15.87 -12.36
N SER A 102 -9.44 16.60 -11.93
CA SER A 102 -8.25 16.04 -11.30
C SER A 102 -7.71 16.93 -10.18
N ALA A 103 -7.01 16.31 -9.23
CA ALA A 103 -6.24 16.99 -8.21
C ALA A 103 -4.93 16.23 -7.98
N GLU A 104 -3.87 16.99 -7.68
CA GLU A 104 -2.53 16.46 -7.47
C GLU A 104 -2.10 16.60 -6.02
N LEU A 105 -1.56 15.53 -5.44
CA LEU A 105 -0.84 15.53 -4.19
C LEU A 105 0.64 15.30 -4.47
N VAL A 106 1.46 16.24 -4.06
CA VAL A 106 2.91 16.11 -4.16
C VAL A 106 3.46 15.78 -2.78
N LEU A 107 4.29 14.74 -2.76
CA LEU A 107 5.01 14.33 -1.58
C LEU A 107 6.51 14.48 -1.85
N THR A 108 7.23 15.02 -0.89
CA THR A 108 8.68 15.19 -0.98
C THR A 108 9.35 14.59 0.24
N GLY A 109 10.47 13.92 0.03
CA GLY A 109 11.23 13.28 1.09
C GLY A 109 12.71 13.23 0.78
N GLN A 110 13.47 12.82 1.76
CA GLN A 110 14.90 12.54 1.62
C GLN A 110 15.20 11.20 2.29
N ALA A 111 16.04 10.42 1.65
CA ALA A 111 16.59 9.20 2.23
C ALA A 111 18.08 9.17 1.89
N ASP A 112 18.93 9.16 2.90
CA ASP A 112 20.36 9.42 2.77
C ASP A 112 20.61 10.75 2.04
N ALA A 113 21.35 10.72 0.94
CA ALA A 113 21.60 11.89 0.09
C ALA A 113 20.61 12.00 -1.08
N LEU A 114 19.63 11.11 -1.20
CA LEU A 114 18.68 11.08 -2.30
C LEU A 114 17.51 12.03 -2.05
N ARG A 115 17.08 12.71 -3.10
CA ARG A 115 15.85 13.51 -3.10
C ARG A 115 14.75 12.70 -3.74
N ILE A 116 13.59 12.68 -3.10
CA ILE A 116 12.45 11.89 -3.51
C ILE A 116 11.26 12.82 -3.72
N ARG A 117 10.60 12.65 -4.86
CA ARG A 117 9.34 13.31 -5.17
C ARG A 117 8.36 12.25 -5.67
N GLN A 118 7.24 12.13 -5.00
CA GLN A 118 6.12 11.31 -5.43
C GLN A 118 4.95 12.23 -5.76
N THR A 119 4.37 12.05 -6.92
CA THR A 119 3.17 12.77 -7.35
C THR A 119 2.04 11.77 -7.49
N MET A 120 0.93 12.03 -6.82
CA MET A 120 -0.28 11.22 -6.94
C MET A 120 -1.38 12.07 -7.57
N GLN A 121 -1.92 11.61 -8.70
CA GLN A 121 -3.01 12.28 -9.39
C GLN A 121 -4.31 11.50 -9.20
N PHE A 122 -5.33 12.19 -8.68
CA PHE A 122 -6.66 11.67 -8.41
C PHE A 122 -7.62 12.18 -9.48
N HIS A 123 -8.55 11.31 -9.94
CA HIS A 123 -9.47 11.59 -11.05
C HIS A 123 -10.92 11.52 -10.61
N ALA A 124 -11.79 12.35 -11.24
CA ALA A 124 -13.21 12.41 -10.93
C ALA A 124 -14.04 11.36 -11.66
N ASP A 125 -13.57 10.90 -12.81
CA ASP A 125 -14.28 10.06 -13.77
C ASP A 125 -13.88 8.58 -13.75
N GLY A 126 -12.92 8.22 -12.89
CA GLY A 126 -12.43 6.85 -12.77
C GLY A 126 -11.96 6.52 -11.36
N TYR A 127 -11.58 5.28 -11.16
CA TYR A 127 -11.01 4.78 -9.90
C TYR A 127 -9.48 4.74 -9.93
N ALA A 128 -8.87 5.10 -11.04
CA ALA A 128 -7.43 5.14 -11.19
C ALA A 128 -6.82 6.26 -10.36
N ILE A 129 -5.68 5.97 -9.76
CA ILE A 129 -4.80 6.95 -9.11
C ILE A 129 -3.44 6.76 -9.77
N ASP A 130 -2.99 7.81 -10.48
CA ASP A 130 -1.67 7.76 -11.10
C ASP A 130 -0.61 8.10 -10.07
N VAL A 131 0.46 7.32 -10.03
CA VAL A 131 1.58 7.54 -9.12
C VAL A 131 2.86 7.66 -9.93
N LEU A 132 3.48 8.83 -9.85
CA LEU A 132 4.79 9.10 -10.45
C LEU A 132 5.82 9.24 -9.33
N LEU A 133 6.82 8.37 -9.33
CA LEU A 133 7.94 8.43 -8.40
C LEU A 133 9.19 8.93 -9.13
N ARG A 134 9.81 9.97 -8.56
CA ARG A 134 11.10 10.50 -9.01
C ARG A 134 12.10 10.43 -7.87
N VAL A 135 13.22 9.77 -8.11
CA VAL A 135 14.35 9.67 -7.19
C VAL A 135 15.56 10.32 -7.85
N GLU A 136 16.13 11.30 -7.21
CA GLU A 136 17.29 12.04 -7.69
C GLU A 136 18.49 11.76 -6.79
N ASN A 137 19.61 11.44 -7.42
CA ASN A 137 20.90 11.36 -6.76
C ASN A 137 21.69 12.65 -7.07
N PRO A 138 21.77 13.63 -6.15
CA PRO A 138 22.54 14.84 -6.38
C PRO A 138 24.06 14.62 -6.26
N GLY A 139 24.48 13.45 -5.78
CA GLY A 139 25.90 13.11 -5.66
C GLY A 139 26.54 12.74 -7.00
N ALA A 140 27.84 12.88 -7.11
CA ALA A 140 28.58 12.54 -8.32
C ALA A 140 28.77 11.02 -8.54
N ALA A 141 28.69 10.22 -7.46
CA ALA A 141 28.84 8.76 -7.55
C ALA A 141 27.51 8.07 -7.82
N PRO A 142 27.45 7.12 -8.76
CA PRO A 142 26.26 6.32 -8.99
C PRO A 142 25.94 5.46 -7.75
N ARG A 143 24.64 5.24 -7.48
CA ARG A 143 24.15 4.43 -6.36
C ARG A 143 23.20 3.37 -6.88
N THR A 144 23.33 2.17 -6.35
CA THR A 144 22.36 1.08 -6.56
C THR A 144 21.47 1.01 -5.34
N LEU A 145 20.16 0.91 -5.56
CA LEU A 145 19.18 0.84 -4.50
C LEU A 145 18.11 -0.16 -4.87
N ALA A 146 17.60 -0.86 -3.86
CA ALA A 146 16.35 -1.58 -3.95
C ALA A 146 15.21 -0.63 -3.60
N VAL A 147 14.22 -0.55 -4.49
CA VAL A 147 13.01 0.24 -4.31
C VAL A 147 11.83 -0.71 -4.16
N SER A 148 11.08 -0.56 -3.09
CA SER A 148 9.89 -1.37 -2.83
C SER A 148 8.69 -0.48 -2.52
N LEU A 149 7.53 -0.84 -3.07
CA LEU A 149 6.23 -0.22 -2.81
C LEU A 149 5.27 -1.30 -2.35
N PRO A 150 5.34 -1.74 -1.09
CA PRO A 150 4.47 -2.78 -0.61
C PRO A 150 3.02 -2.31 -0.51
N TRP A 151 2.13 -3.12 -1.05
CA TRP A 151 0.68 -2.99 -0.89
C TRP A 151 0.21 -4.07 0.06
N LEU A 152 -0.30 -3.65 1.22
CA LEU A 152 -0.82 -4.57 2.21
C LEU A 152 -2.34 -4.47 2.25
N THR A 153 -3.01 -5.61 2.12
CA THR A 153 -4.44 -5.72 2.32
C THR A 153 -4.72 -6.83 3.33
N ARG A 154 -5.67 -6.59 4.22
CA ARG A 154 -6.17 -7.62 5.11
C ARG A 154 -7.56 -8.00 4.66
N GLN A 155 -7.72 -9.25 4.30
CA GLN A 155 -9.04 -9.83 4.13
C GLN A 155 -9.41 -10.60 5.40
N ALA A 156 -10.41 -10.14 6.12
CA ALA A 156 -11.00 -10.90 7.21
C ALA A 156 -11.90 -11.98 6.62
N TRP A 157 -11.35 -13.14 6.34
CA TRP A 157 -12.09 -14.31 5.98
C TRP A 157 -12.84 -14.80 7.22
N ARG A 158 -14.09 -14.52 7.30
CA ARG A 158 -14.98 -15.25 8.21
C ARG A 158 -15.25 -16.59 7.55
N GLY A 159 -14.65 -17.62 8.15
CA GLY A 159 -14.62 -19.01 7.76
C GLY A 159 -15.72 -19.52 6.84
N ALA A 160 -15.50 -20.62 6.26
CA ALA A 160 -16.20 -21.55 5.34
C ALA A 160 -17.74 -21.54 5.24
N GLN A 161 -18.46 -20.62 5.85
CA GLN A 161 -19.91 -20.53 5.77
C GLN A 161 -20.45 -19.58 4.73
N GLU A 162 -19.63 -18.67 4.20
CA GLU A 162 -19.99 -17.98 2.97
C GLU A 162 -19.58 -18.85 1.80
N LYS A 163 -20.43 -19.82 1.53
CA LYS A 163 -20.39 -20.67 0.35
C LYS A 163 -20.69 -19.86 -0.93
N PHE A 164 -19.86 -18.89 -1.22
CA PHE A 164 -19.75 -18.40 -2.57
C PHE A 164 -18.79 -19.35 -3.31
N GLN A 165 -19.39 -20.31 -3.97
CA GLN A 165 -18.69 -21.27 -4.79
C GLN A 165 -17.75 -20.54 -5.75
N GLY A 166 -16.47 -20.75 -5.62
CA GLY A 166 -15.49 -20.61 -6.69
C GLY A 166 -14.76 -19.28 -6.82
N GLN A 167 -14.94 -18.31 -5.95
CA GLN A 167 -14.12 -17.09 -5.99
C GLN A 167 -13.22 -17.00 -4.76
N HIS A 168 -11.94 -17.23 -4.97
CA HIS A 168 -10.92 -16.88 -4.00
C HIS A 168 -10.62 -15.38 -4.13
N PRO A 169 -10.99 -14.53 -3.16
CA PRO A 169 -10.85 -13.08 -3.31
C PRO A 169 -9.43 -12.57 -3.11
N THR A 170 -8.43 -13.42 -3.23
CA THR A 170 -7.02 -13.11 -2.96
C THR A 170 -6.14 -13.05 -4.20
N GLU A 171 -6.71 -12.97 -5.40
CA GLU A 171 -5.90 -12.75 -6.58
C GLU A 171 -5.55 -11.28 -6.72
N ILE A 172 -4.27 -10.96 -6.47
CA ILE A 172 -3.69 -9.69 -6.87
C ILE A 172 -3.17 -9.88 -8.29
N VAL A 173 -3.86 -9.25 -9.25
CA VAL A 173 -3.42 -9.22 -10.64
C VAL A 173 -2.59 -7.97 -10.85
N TRP A 174 -1.34 -8.16 -11.29
CA TRP A 174 -0.49 -7.08 -11.73
C TRP A 174 -0.08 -7.33 -13.19
N SER A 175 0.05 -6.28 -13.96
CA SER A 175 0.63 -6.34 -15.29
C SER A 175 1.77 -5.34 -15.40
N ALA A 176 2.88 -5.77 -15.97
CA ALA A 176 3.95 -4.90 -16.36
C ALA A 176 4.09 -4.99 -17.88
N SER A 177 4.06 -3.85 -18.57
CA SER A 177 4.46 -3.79 -19.98
C SER A 177 5.98 -3.92 -20.00
N GLY A 178 6.46 -5.13 -20.23
CA GLY A 178 7.88 -5.36 -20.54
C GLY A 178 8.18 -4.92 -21.96
N HIS A 179 9.25 -4.15 -22.14
CA HIS A 179 9.97 -4.02 -23.38
C HIS A 179 11.11 -5.04 -23.36
#